data_10a773c6f56448542cd5c901e1d71c2b
#
_entry.id   10a773c6f56448542cd5c901e1d71c2b
#
_cell.length_a   1.000
_cell.length_b   1.000
_cell.length_c   1.000
_cell.angle_alpha   90.00
_cell.angle_beta   90.00
_cell.angle_gamma   90.00
#
_symmetry.space_group_name_H-M   'P 1'
#
loop_
_entity.id
_entity.type
_entity.pdbx_description
1 polymer ?
#
loop_
_entity_poly.entity_id
_entity_poly.type
_entity_poly.pdbx_seq_one_letter_code
_entity_poly.pdbx_strand_id
1 'polypeptide(L)'
;IRSGMIDVGRAWIPLEYVEEISRYMVWFKMNEIHLHINDEGSNGYSAFRLESDVKGLTAKDGYYSKDDYRAYQKRMLEYGMTVVTEVDTPFHSRCYQSAENPPPHLPGNDRCLDISKPETLEFVKNLLAEYMTGDDPVFVGKVVHIGTDEYPREYAEDMRAYTDALIKYVDSLGYIPRHWGSMGPDGFPGETPVAQIGQVNFWDWNISGAQQTMASNYDVINTVNSILYTVPTTNYSFPDYFNLQYMYQNWQVNVFN
;
A
#
# COMPACT_ATOMS: atom_id res chain seq x y z
N ILE A 1 -6.49 -15.11 4.78
CA ILE A 1 -6.64 -14.08 3.73
C ILE A 1 -6.41 -14.72 2.38
N ARG A 2 -7.26 -14.41 1.41
CA ARG A 2 -7.12 -14.74 -0.01
C ARG A 2 -7.35 -13.43 -0.75
N SER A 3 -6.25 -12.74 -1.05
CA SER A 3 -6.24 -11.37 -1.57
C SER A 3 -5.68 -11.31 -2.98
N GLY A 4 -6.14 -10.34 -3.75
CA GLY A 4 -5.48 -9.86 -4.96
C GLY A 4 -5.24 -8.37 -4.85
N MET A 5 -4.13 -7.89 -5.41
CA MET A 5 -3.79 -6.47 -5.45
C MET A 5 -3.94 -5.93 -6.86
N ILE A 6 -4.45 -4.72 -6.98
CA ILE A 6 -4.55 -3.97 -8.23
C ILE A 6 -3.90 -2.60 -8.02
N ASP A 7 -2.94 -2.28 -8.87
CA ASP A 7 -2.33 -0.97 -8.96
C ASP A 7 -3.18 -0.06 -9.86
N VAL A 8 -3.94 0.82 -9.23
CA VAL A 8 -4.74 1.85 -9.92
C VAL A 8 -4.02 3.20 -9.93
N GLY A 9 -2.96 3.33 -9.16
CA GLY A 9 -2.10 4.51 -9.12
C GLY A 9 -1.39 4.74 -10.44
N ARG A 10 -0.67 3.73 -10.95
CA ARG A 10 0.07 3.81 -12.22
C ARG A 10 -0.82 3.77 -13.45
N ALA A 11 -1.98 3.12 -13.36
CA ALA A 11 -2.93 3.02 -14.48
C ALA A 11 -4.36 3.27 -13.99
N TRP A 12 -5.06 4.22 -14.62
CA TRP A 12 -6.45 4.48 -14.29
C TRP A 12 -7.34 3.30 -14.66
N ILE A 13 -8.04 2.77 -13.69
CA ILE A 13 -9.06 1.73 -13.86
C ILE A 13 -10.37 2.28 -13.27
N PRO A 14 -11.43 2.45 -14.08
CA PRO A 14 -12.73 2.90 -13.58
C PRO A 14 -13.28 1.98 -12.48
N LEU A 15 -14.00 2.55 -11.53
CA LEU A 15 -14.47 1.83 -10.34
C LEU A 15 -15.39 0.66 -10.68
N GLU A 16 -16.18 0.79 -11.76
CA GLU A 16 -17.05 -0.30 -12.24
C GLU A 16 -16.25 -1.55 -12.66
N TYR A 17 -15.07 -1.39 -13.25
CA TYR A 17 -14.19 -2.52 -13.59
C TYR A 17 -13.54 -3.12 -12.35
N VAL A 18 -13.12 -2.27 -11.40
CA VAL A 18 -12.60 -2.76 -10.11
C VAL A 18 -13.65 -3.56 -9.38
N GLU A 19 -14.90 -3.10 -9.38
CA GLU A 19 -16.03 -3.81 -8.77
C GLU A 19 -16.34 -5.12 -9.50
N GLU A 20 -16.27 -5.15 -10.83
CA GLU A 20 -16.46 -6.36 -11.62
C GLU A 20 -15.37 -7.40 -11.29
N ILE A 21 -14.10 -7.00 -11.26
CA ILE A 21 -12.97 -7.86 -10.85
C ILE A 21 -13.21 -8.39 -9.43
N SER A 22 -13.61 -7.52 -8.51
CA SER A 22 -13.90 -7.90 -7.13
C SER A 22 -14.98 -8.98 -7.03
N ARG A 23 -16.04 -8.87 -7.84
CA ARG A 23 -17.10 -9.90 -7.90
C ARG A 23 -16.60 -11.23 -8.45
N TYR A 24 -15.72 -11.23 -9.46
CA TYR A 24 -15.07 -12.45 -9.92
C TYR A 24 -14.17 -13.05 -8.81
N MET A 25 -13.42 -12.22 -8.10
CA MET A 25 -12.60 -12.68 -6.96
C MET A 25 -13.47 -13.36 -5.88
N VAL A 26 -14.63 -12.77 -5.55
CA VAL A 26 -15.60 -13.39 -4.61
C VAL A 26 -16.09 -14.75 -5.13
N TRP A 27 -16.39 -14.85 -6.41
CA TRP A 27 -16.81 -16.11 -7.04
C TRP A 27 -15.75 -17.21 -6.84
N PHE A 28 -14.47 -16.86 -6.90
CA PHE A 28 -13.36 -17.76 -6.60
C PHE A 28 -13.02 -17.86 -5.11
N LYS A 29 -13.91 -17.41 -4.21
CA LYS A 29 -13.77 -17.46 -2.76
C LYS A 29 -12.59 -16.63 -2.21
N MET A 30 -12.17 -15.62 -2.94
CA MET A 30 -11.30 -14.60 -2.39
C MET A 30 -12.11 -13.68 -1.47
N ASN A 31 -11.48 -13.18 -0.42
CA ASN A 31 -12.16 -12.41 0.63
C ASN A 31 -11.52 -11.05 0.89
N GLU A 32 -10.56 -10.67 0.06
CA GLU A 32 -9.91 -9.37 0.16
C GLU A 32 -9.45 -8.90 -1.22
N ILE A 33 -9.60 -7.60 -1.47
CA ILE A 33 -8.95 -6.89 -2.57
C ILE A 33 -8.13 -5.74 -2.01
N HIS A 34 -6.89 -5.61 -2.46
CA HIS A 34 -5.97 -4.54 -2.09
C HIS A 34 -5.84 -3.55 -3.25
N LEU A 35 -6.15 -2.29 -3.02
CA LEU A 35 -6.06 -1.22 -4.01
C LEU A 35 -4.91 -0.28 -3.68
N HIS A 36 -3.90 -0.25 -4.55
CA HIS A 36 -2.77 0.67 -4.50
C HIS A 36 -3.15 1.95 -5.24
N ILE A 37 -3.51 3.01 -4.48
CA ILE A 37 -4.20 4.17 -5.05
C ILE A 37 -3.28 5.30 -5.51
N ASN A 38 -2.02 5.26 -5.15
CA ASN A 38 -1.04 6.27 -5.55
C ASN A 38 0.30 5.67 -5.94
N ASP A 39 0.86 6.16 -7.04
CA ASP A 39 2.19 5.80 -7.50
C ASP A 39 2.63 6.67 -8.69
N GLU A 40 3.85 6.44 -9.18
CA GLU A 40 4.37 7.02 -10.40
C GLU A 40 4.77 5.96 -11.43
N GLY A 41 4.45 6.22 -12.69
CA GLY A 41 4.89 5.41 -13.82
C GLY A 41 6.30 5.80 -14.29
N SER A 42 6.93 4.92 -15.06
CA SER A 42 8.28 5.12 -15.63
C SER A 42 8.40 6.34 -16.56
N ASN A 43 7.28 6.85 -17.07
CA ASN A 43 7.21 8.06 -17.90
C ASN A 43 7.14 9.36 -17.08
N GLY A 44 7.26 9.30 -15.75
CA GLY A 44 7.15 10.44 -14.84
C GLY A 44 5.71 10.86 -14.51
N TYR A 45 4.71 10.15 -15.04
CA TYR A 45 3.33 10.33 -14.62
C TYR A 45 3.11 9.80 -13.20
N SER A 46 2.33 10.53 -12.42
CA SER A 46 1.99 10.12 -11.06
C SER A 46 0.56 10.54 -10.72
N ALA A 47 -0.11 9.76 -9.92
CA ALA A 47 -1.50 10.02 -9.56
C ALA A 47 -1.82 9.60 -8.13
N PHE A 48 -2.77 10.34 -7.54
CA PHE A 48 -3.50 9.96 -6.35
C PHE A 48 -4.97 9.76 -6.74
N ARG A 49 -5.43 8.52 -6.71
CA ARG A 49 -6.71 8.08 -7.33
C ARG A 49 -7.95 8.22 -6.46
N LEU A 50 -7.84 8.80 -5.29
CA LEU A 50 -8.98 9.05 -4.43
C LEU A 50 -9.21 10.56 -4.32
N GLU A 51 -10.49 10.99 -4.33
CA GLU A 51 -10.85 12.37 -4.06
C GLU A 51 -10.28 12.83 -2.73
N SER A 52 -9.62 13.98 -2.69
CA SER A 52 -8.98 14.53 -1.49
C SER A 52 -9.34 16.00 -1.29
N ASP A 53 -9.48 16.41 -0.03
CA ASP A 53 -9.62 17.81 0.38
C ASP A 53 -8.30 18.57 0.25
N VAL A 54 -7.17 17.86 0.09
CA VAL A 54 -5.89 18.46 -0.24
C VAL A 54 -5.94 18.99 -1.67
N LYS A 55 -6.05 20.30 -1.80
CA LYS A 55 -6.20 20.97 -3.10
C LYS A 55 -5.07 20.60 -4.05
N GLY A 56 -5.44 20.18 -5.26
CA GLY A 56 -4.51 19.81 -6.33
C GLY A 56 -4.02 18.37 -6.29
N LEU A 57 -4.26 17.61 -5.20
CA LEU A 57 -3.77 16.24 -5.06
C LEU A 57 -4.54 15.24 -5.93
N THR A 58 -5.87 15.34 -5.96
CA THR A 58 -6.72 14.43 -6.73
C THR A 58 -6.32 14.38 -8.20
N ALA A 59 -6.13 13.19 -8.73
CA ALA A 59 -5.73 12.98 -10.12
C ALA A 59 -6.75 13.54 -11.11
N LYS A 60 -6.27 14.14 -12.22
CA LYS A 60 -7.13 14.84 -13.20
C LYS A 60 -7.64 13.95 -14.33
N ASP A 61 -7.00 12.82 -14.56
CA ASP A 61 -7.31 11.87 -15.63
C ASP A 61 -8.27 10.76 -15.19
N GLY A 62 -8.57 10.68 -13.88
CA GLY A 62 -9.51 9.76 -13.29
C GLY A 62 -9.24 9.51 -11.82
N TYR A 63 -10.30 9.48 -11.05
CA TYR A 63 -10.25 9.25 -9.60
C TYR A 63 -11.58 8.66 -9.11
N TYR A 64 -11.58 8.11 -7.92
CA TYR A 64 -12.78 7.66 -7.22
C TYR A 64 -13.26 8.77 -6.30
N SER A 65 -14.54 9.19 -6.40
CA SER A 65 -15.12 10.08 -5.40
C SER A 65 -15.17 9.39 -4.03
N LYS A 66 -15.12 10.15 -2.96
CA LYS A 66 -15.23 9.62 -1.60
C LYS A 66 -16.51 8.80 -1.42
N ASP A 67 -17.62 9.29 -1.96
CA ASP A 67 -18.93 8.64 -1.83
C ASP A 67 -19.03 7.35 -2.64
N ASP A 68 -18.60 7.36 -3.91
CA ASP A 68 -18.63 6.16 -4.76
C ASP A 68 -17.70 5.08 -4.19
N TYR A 69 -16.51 5.48 -3.72
CA TYR A 69 -15.55 4.55 -3.15
C TYR A 69 -16.04 3.93 -1.84
N ARG A 70 -16.67 4.73 -0.98
CA ARG A 70 -17.34 4.24 0.24
C ARG A 70 -18.47 3.26 -0.09
N ALA A 71 -19.32 3.64 -1.05
CA ALA A 71 -20.44 2.79 -1.48
C ALA A 71 -19.97 1.46 -2.08
N TYR A 72 -18.91 1.48 -2.89
CA TYR A 72 -18.25 0.27 -3.41
C TYR A 72 -17.79 -0.65 -2.28
N GLN A 73 -17.05 -0.13 -1.29
CA GLN A 73 -16.59 -0.91 -0.16
C GLN A 73 -17.75 -1.54 0.64
N LYS A 74 -18.84 -0.77 0.87
CA LYS A 74 -20.03 -1.27 1.56
C LYS A 74 -20.64 -2.44 0.80
N ARG A 75 -20.77 -2.36 -0.55
CA ARG A 75 -21.26 -3.47 -1.38
C ARG A 75 -20.35 -4.69 -1.35
N MET A 76 -19.01 -4.48 -1.33
CA MET A 76 -18.07 -5.61 -1.25
C MET A 76 -18.15 -6.33 0.09
N LEU A 77 -18.39 -5.62 1.18
CA LEU A 77 -18.62 -6.25 2.49
C LEU A 77 -19.87 -7.14 2.52
N GLU A 78 -20.93 -6.78 1.79
CA GLU A 78 -22.13 -7.64 1.64
C GLU A 78 -21.80 -8.98 0.97
N TYR A 79 -20.78 -9.02 0.10
CA TYR A 79 -20.28 -10.25 -0.52
C TYR A 79 -19.20 -10.96 0.33
N GLY A 80 -18.87 -10.45 1.53
CA GLY A 80 -17.83 -10.99 2.38
C GLY A 80 -16.41 -10.67 1.90
N MET A 81 -16.22 -9.62 1.11
CA MET A 81 -14.95 -9.11 0.64
C MET A 81 -14.58 -7.81 1.34
N THR A 82 -13.39 -7.76 1.92
CA THR A 82 -12.81 -6.53 2.47
C THR A 82 -12.00 -5.82 1.39
N VAL A 83 -12.15 -4.51 1.30
CA VAL A 83 -11.28 -3.66 0.49
C VAL A 83 -10.19 -3.08 1.39
N VAL A 84 -8.94 -3.34 1.08
CA VAL A 84 -7.78 -2.74 1.73
C VAL A 84 -7.29 -1.61 0.84
N THR A 85 -7.31 -0.39 1.35
CA THR A 85 -6.80 0.77 0.62
C THR A 85 -5.36 1.02 1.04
N GLU A 86 -4.47 1.15 0.08
CA GLU A 86 -3.08 1.53 0.31
C GLU A 86 -2.88 2.98 -0.07
N VAL A 87 -2.39 3.75 0.89
CA VAL A 87 -1.80 5.07 0.70
C VAL A 87 -0.30 4.90 0.88
N ASP A 88 0.41 4.77 -0.22
CA ASP A 88 1.84 4.46 -0.18
C ASP A 88 2.69 5.70 0.07
N THR A 89 3.51 5.61 1.10
CA THR A 89 4.48 6.62 1.54
C THR A 89 5.64 5.94 2.28
N PRO A 90 6.82 6.56 2.38
CA PRO A 90 7.25 7.86 1.89
C PRO A 90 7.92 7.82 0.51
N PHE A 91 8.12 6.62 -0.07
CA PHE A 91 8.47 6.42 -1.47
C PHE A 91 7.19 6.39 -2.32
N HIS A 92 7.26 6.27 -3.64
CA HIS A 92 6.09 6.32 -4.54
C HIS A 92 5.22 7.58 -4.35
N SER A 93 5.86 8.69 -3.97
CA SER A 93 5.19 9.88 -3.43
C SER A 93 5.22 11.10 -4.35
N ARG A 94 5.62 10.94 -5.62
CA ARG A 94 5.67 12.06 -6.57
C ARG A 94 4.32 12.75 -6.74
N CYS A 95 3.20 12.02 -6.63
CA CYS A 95 1.86 12.59 -6.78
C CYS A 95 1.59 13.73 -5.78
N TYR A 96 2.19 13.71 -4.60
CA TYR A 96 1.99 14.75 -3.58
C TYR A 96 2.56 16.11 -3.98
N GLN A 97 3.46 16.18 -4.98
CA GLN A 97 3.91 17.45 -5.53
C GLN A 97 2.82 18.25 -6.26
N SER A 98 1.72 17.58 -6.64
CA SER A 98 0.59 18.25 -7.27
C SER A 98 -0.29 19.05 -6.30
N ALA A 99 -0.12 18.84 -5.00
CA ALA A 99 -0.82 19.58 -3.97
C ALA A 99 -0.47 21.09 -4.03
N GLU A 100 -1.43 21.96 -3.70
CA GLU A 100 -1.20 23.41 -3.64
C GLU A 100 -0.08 23.75 -2.62
N ASN A 101 0.00 23.02 -1.52
CA ASN A 101 1.05 23.09 -0.52
C ASN A 101 1.66 21.69 -0.33
N PRO A 102 2.60 21.31 -1.19
CA PRO A 102 3.15 19.97 -1.16
C PRO A 102 4.01 19.71 0.10
N PRO A 103 3.98 18.49 0.64
CA PRO A 103 4.90 18.13 1.71
C PRO A 103 6.35 18.14 1.19
N PRO A 104 7.34 18.32 2.08
CA PRO A 104 8.75 18.28 1.69
C PRO A 104 9.12 16.95 1.00
N HIS A 105 9.93 17.06 -0.05
CA HIS A 105 10.54 15.93 -0.75
C HIS A 105 12.06 15.97 -0.58
N LEU A 106 12.70 14.82 -0.70
CA LEU A 106 14.16 14.74 -0.65
C LEU A 106 14.77 15.56 -1.79
N PRO A 107 15.83 16.34 -1.52
CA PRO A 107 16.51 17.09 -2.56
C PRO A 107 16.99 16.18 -3.71
N GLY A 108 16.54 16.49 -4.92
CA GLY A 108 16.91 15.72 -6.13
C GLY A 108 16.17 14.37 -6.30
N ASN A 109 15.26 14.03 -5.40
CA ASN A 109 14.43 12.82 -5.54
C ASN A 109 12.95 13.13 -5.24
N ASP A 110 12.23 13.46 -6.29
CA ASP A 110 10.81 13.84 -6.22
C ASP A 110 9.86 12.64 -5.94
N ARG A 111 10.37 11.43 -5.92
CA ARG A 111 9.64 10.21 -5.56
C ARG A 111 9.56 9.98 -4.05
N CYS A 112 10.45 10.65 -3.29
CA CYS A 112 10.59 10.44 -1.85
C CYS A 112 10.14 11.67 -1.08
N LEU A 113 9.23 11.50 -0.12
CA LEU A 113 9.00 12.52 0.90
C LEU A 113 10.22 12.64 1.81
N ASP A 114 10.54 13.84 2.26
CA ASP A 114 11.63 14.07 3.24
C ASP A 114 11.11 13.77 4.66
N ILE A 115 11.29 12.53 5.10
CA ILE A 115 10.85 12.07 6.43
C ILE A 115 11.66 12.63 7.61
N SER A 116 12.77 13.34 7.34
CA SER A 116 13.49 14.09 8.37
C SER A 116 12.72 15.33 8.85
N LYS A 117 11.68 15.71 8.12
CA LYS A 117 10.83 16.88 8.40
C LYS A 117 9.57 16.47 9.13
N PRO A 118 9.29 17.03 10.34
CA PRO A 118 8.08 16.73 11.09
C PRO A 118 6.79 17.01 10.31
N GLU A 119 6.77 18.04 9.47
CA GLU A 119 5.64 18.41 8.63
C GLU A 119 5.27 17.35 7.60
N THR A 120 6.22 16.50 7.20
CA THR A 120 5.96 15.36 6.30
C THR A 120 5.08 14.32 6.99
N LEU A 121 5.45 13.91 8.20
CA LEU A 121 4.66 12.94 8.96
C LEU A 121 3.28 13.52 9.32
N GLU A 122 3.21 14.81 9.64
CA GLU A 122 1.96 15.52 9.91
C GLU A 122 1.05 15.52 8.68
N PHE A 123 1.58 15.84 7.51
CA PHE A 123 0.83 15.80 6.25
C PHE A 123 0.22 14.41 6.00
N VAL A 124 1.01 13.35 6.13
CA VAL A 124 0.53 11.98 5.88
C VAL A 124 -0.52 11.57 6.90
N LYS A 125 -0.35 11.91 8.17
CA LYS A 125 -1.37 11.66 9.21
C LYS A 125 -2.67 12.39 8.92
N ASN A 126 -2.62 13.64 8.51
CA ASN A 126 -3.80 14.43 8.17
C ASN A 126 -4.51 13.86 6.93
N LEU A 127 -3.75 13.42 5.92
CA LEU A 127 -4.30 12.76 4.74
C LEU A 127 -5.00 11.44 5.10
N LEU A 128 -4.40 10.61 5.95
CA LEU A 128 -5.04 9.38 6.43
C LEU A 128 -6.30 9.68 7.26
N ALA A 129 -6.24 10.68 8.15
CA ALA A 129 -7.39 11.09 8.95
C ALA A 129 -8.59 11.50 8.10
N GLU A 130 -8.36 12.15 6.94
CA GLU A 130 -9.40 12.55 6.00
C GLU A 130 -10.32 11.38 5.60
N TYR A 131 -9.76 10.18 5.49
CA TYR A 131 -10.49 8.98 5.06
C TYR A 131 -10.92 8.06 6.20
N MET A 132 -10.27 8.19 7.36
CA MET A 132 -10.41 7.23 8.46
C MET A 132 -11.23 7.77 9.63
N THR A 133 -11.56 9.06 9.65
CA THR A 133 -12.26 9.69 10.77
C THR A 133 -13.65 10.23 10.36
N GLY A 134 -14.45 10.66 11.35
CA GLY A 134 -15.81 11.14 11.16
C GLY A 134 -16.87 10.06 11.40
N ASP A 135 -18.13 10.43 11.27
CA ASP A 135 -19.27 9.54 11.56
C ASP A 135 -19.48 8.45 10.50
N ASP A 136 -19.12 8.73 9.25
CA ASP A 136 -19.17 7.77 8.12
C ASP A 136 -17.85 7.83 7.31
N PRO A 137 -16.77 7.25 7.84
CA PRO A 137 -15.45 7.34 7.21
C PRO A 137 -15.43 6.73 5.81
N VAL A 138 -14.53 7.24 4.97
CA VAL A 138 -14.39 6.76 3.58
C VAL A 138 -13.85 5.33 3.55
N PHE A 139 -12.90 5.01 4.43
CA PHE A 139 -12.40 3.64 4.56
C PHE A 139 -13.33 2.82 5.45
N VAL A 140 -14.13 1.97 4.82
CA VAL A 140 -15.13 1.12 5.48
C VAL A 140 -14.48 -0.15 6.05
N GLY A 141 -13.51 -0.70 5.31
CA GLY A 141 -12.66 -1.80 5.80
C GLY A 141 -11.80 -1.36 6.98
N LYS A 142 -11.50 -2.31 7.87
CA LYS A 142 -10.71 -2.00 9.07
C LYS A 142 -9.20 -2.15 8.88
N VAL A 143 -8.75 -2.60 7.73
CA VAL A 143 -7.34 -2.71 7.38
C VAL A 143 -6.96 -1.57 6.44
N VAL A 144 -5.91 -0.84 6.77
CA VAL A 144 -5.36 0.24 5.94
C VAL A 144 -3.87 -0.04 5.70
N HIS A 145 -3.46 0.00 4.45
CA HIS A 145 -2.07 -0.22 4.08
C HIS A 145 -1.35 1.13 3.93
N ILE A 146 -0.19 1.27 4.56
CA ILE A 146 0.56 2.53 4.67
C ILE A 146 1.83 2.56 3.79
N GLY A 147 2.03 1.54 2.93
CA GLY A 147 3.21 1.41 2.09
C GLY A 147 4.46 1.05 2.89
N THR A 148 5.42 1.96 2.94
CA THR A 148 6.68 1.92 3.71
C THR A 148 7.77 1.00 3.15
N ASP A 149 7.85 0.91 1.81
CA ASP A 149 8.88 0.17 1.08
C ASP A 149 9.84 1.10 0.32
N GLU A 150 10.85 0.51 -0.27
CA GLU A 150 11.77 1.04 -1.30
C GLU A 150 12.41 2.43 -1.04
N TYR A 151 12.31 3.00 0.16
CA TYR A 151 12.96 4.27 0.50
C TYR A 151 14.51 4.13 0.51
N PRO A 152 15.27 5.20 0.27
CA PRO A 152 16.73 5.12 0.26
C PRO A 152 17.31 4.59 1.59
N ARG A 153 18.14 3.57 1.50
CA ARG A 153 18.61 2.77 2.65
C ARG A 153 19.47 3.57 3.64
N GLU A 154 20.11 4.62 3.19
CA GLU A 154 20.88 5.54 4.05
C GLU A 154 20.04 6.24 5.13
N TYR A 155 18.72 6.25 4.96
CA TYR A 155 17.76 6.80 5.93
C TYR A 155 17.07 5.70 6.76
N ALA A 156 17.69 4.54 6.93
CA ALA A 156 17.05 3.38 7.55
C ALA A 156 16.49 3.67 8.95
N GLU A 157 17.21 4.40 9.80
CA GLU A 157 16.72 4.72 11.15
C GLU A 157 15.52 5.70 11.12
N ASP A 158 15.57 6.71 10.25
CA ASP A 158 14.44 7.63 10.07
C ASP A 158 13.21 6.87 9.51
N MET A 159 13.45 5.93 8.59
CA MET A 159 12.38 5.11 8.00
C MET A 159 11.74 4.20 9.05
N ARG A 160 12.52 3.63 9.97
CA ARG A 160 12.01 2.85 11.10
C ARG A 160 11.13 3.72 12.01
N ALA A 161 11.60 4.92 12.35
CA ALA A 161 10.85 5.86 13.18
C ALA A 161 9.55 6.33 12.50
N TYR A 162 9.60 6.59 11.20
CA TYR A 162 8.44 6.95 10.39
C TYR A 162 7.39 5.82 10.35
N THR A 163 7.83 4.60 10.05
CA THR A 163 6.97 3.42 10.02
C THR A 163 6.31 3.17 11.37
N ASP A 164 7.08 3.23 12.46
CA ASP A 164 6.58 3.10 13.83
C ASP A 164 5.48 4.13 14.14
N ALA A 165 5.72 5.39 13.76
CA ALA A 165 4.78 6.48 14.00
C ALA A 165 3.46 6.29 13.24
N LEU A 166 3.50 5.80 11.99
CA LEU A 166 2.30 5.53 11.20
C LEU A 166 1.54 4.29 11.69
N ILE A 167 2.23 3.22 12.04
CA ILE A 167 1.60 2.03 12.63
C ILE A 167 0.80 2.43 13.87
N LYS A 168 1.42 3.13 14.82
CA LYS A 168 0.76 3.60 16.04
C LYS A 168 -0.39 4.56 15.76
N TYR A 169 -0.25 5.41 14.77
CA TYR A 169 -1.29 6.36 14.40
C TYR A 169 -2.53 5.65 13.84
N VAL A 170 -2.36 4.75 12.88
CA VAL A 170 -3.46 3.98 12.29
C VAL A 170 -4.18 3.13 13.35
N ASP A 171 -3.42 2.46 14.22
CA ASP A 171 -3.95 1.70 15.35
C ASP A 171 -4.76 2.59 16.31
N SER A 172 -4.27 3.79 16.61
CA SER A 172 -4.96 4.75 17.48
C SER A 172 -6.32 5.22 16.95
N LEU A 173 -6.53 5.14 15.63
CA LEU A 173 -7.79 5.44 14.96
C LEU A 173 -8.74 4.24 14.90
N GLY A 174 -8.36 3.09 15.48
CA GLY A 174 -9.15 1.87 15.52
C GLY A 174 -9.12 1.06 14.21
N TYR A 175 -8.07 1.24 13.40
CA TYR A 175 -7.79 0.46 12.21
C TYR A 175 -6.62 -0.49 12.43
N ILE A 176 -6.53 -1.52 11.62
CA ILE A 176 -5.42 -2.47 11.59
C ILE A 176 -4.40 -1.96 10.57
N PRO A 177 -3.21 -1.50 11.01
CA PRO A 177 -2.17 -1.08 10.08
C PRO A 177 -1.63 -2.29 9.33
N ARG A 178 -1.41 -2.12 8.02
CA ARG A 178 -0.68 -3.06 7.18
C ARG A 178 0.42 -2.31 6.45
N HIS A 179 1.56 -2.96 6.24
CA HIS A 179 2.68 -2.35 5.52
C HIS A 179 3.49 -3.40 4.76
N TRP A 180 4.30 -2.95 3.82
CA TRP A 180 5.29 -3.80 3.18
C TRP A 180 6.40 -4.16 4.17
N GLY A 181 6.76 -5.42 4.26
CA GLY A 181 7.87 -5.86 5.07
C GLY A 181 9.18 -5.30 4.50
N SER A 182 9.90 -4.49 5.30
CA SER A 182 11.09 -3.78 4.84
C SER A 182 12.21 -3.78 5.87
N MET A 183 12.14 -4.63 6.91
CA MET A 183 13.13 -4.68 8.00
C MET A 183 14.25 -5.70 7.79
N GLY A 184 14.34 -6.27 6.59
CA GLY A 184 15.36 -7.25 6.24
C GLY A 184 16.74 -6.62 5.97
N PRO A 185 17.76 -7.45 5.67
CA PRO A 185 19.14 -6.99 5.47
C PRO A 185 19.31 -5.97 4.35
N ASP A 186 18.53 -6.10 3.29
CA ASP A 186 18.54 -5.17 2.15
C ASP A 186 17.45 -4.09 2.24
N GLY A 187 16.66 -4.09 3.32
CA GLY A 187 15.68 -3.08 3.66
C GLY A 187 16.21 -2.02 4.61
N PHE A 188 15.54 -1.84 5.75
CA PHE A 188 15.87 -0.83 6.77
C PHE A 188 16.43 -1.46 8.05
N PRO A 189 17.68 -1.95 8.02
CA PRO A 189 18.35 -2.44 9.22
C PRO A 189 18.58 -1.28 10.20
N GLY A 190 18.46 -1.53 11.51
CA GLY A 190 18.70 -0.50 12.52
C GLY A 190 18.23 -0.90 13.91
N GLU A 191 18.45 0.00 14.86
CA GLU A 191 18.16 -0.18 16.29
C GLU A 191 16.83 0.48 16.71
N THR A 192 16.34 1.48 15.96
CA THR A 192 15.07 2.15 16.26
C THR A 192 13.94 1.13 16.26
N PRO A 193 13.22 0.93 17.39
CA PRO A 193 12.15 -0.05 17.47
C PRO A 193 10.97 0.33 16.59
N VAL A 194 10.35 -0.66 15.96
CA VAL A 194 9.11 -0.51 15.19
C VAL A 194 8.02 -1.32 15.86
N ALA A 195 6.87 -0.71 16.11
CA ALA A 195 5.72 -1.35 16.73
C ALA A 195 5.26 -2.53 15.89
N GLN A 196 5.17 -3.71 16.50
CA GLN A 196 4.72 -4.94 15.85
C GLN A 196 3.21 -5.13 16.06
N ILE A 197 2.45 -4.20 15.52
CA ILE A 197 0.99 -4.16 15.57
C ILE A 197 0.46 -4.32 14.14
N GLY A 198 -0.58 -5.14 13.95
CA GLY A 198 -1.25 -5.31 12.67
C GLY A 198 -0.59 -6.35 11.76
N GLN A 199 -0.48 -6.04 10.49
CA GLN A 199 -0.17 -7.00 9.44
C GLN A 199 1.03 -6.55 8.61
N VAL A 200 1.79 -7.53 8.10
CA VAL A 200 2.94 -7.27 7.22
C VAL A 200 2.84 -8.14 5.96
N ASN A 201 3.04 -7.52 4.80
CA ASN A 201 3.20 -8.22 3.54
C ASN A 201 4.66 -8.65 3.37
N PHE A 202 4.92 -9.94 3.37
CA PHE A 202 6.21 -10.51 2.99
C PHE A 202 6.30 -10.59 1.47
N TRP A 203 7.09 -9.71 0.85
CA TRP A 203 7.09 -9.53 -0.61
C TRP A 203 8.44 -9.84 -1.27
N ASP A 204 9.54 -9.71 -0.54
CA ASP A 204 10.89 -9.99 -1.02
C ASP A 204 11.71 -10.69 0.07
N TRP A 205 12.54 -11.65 -0.32
CA TRP A 205 13.31 -12.45 0.63
C TRP A 205 14.35 -11.66 1.43
N ASN A 206 15.01 -10.70 0.78
CA ASN A 206 16.09 -9.93 1.39
C ASN A 206 15.55 -8.64 2.02
N ILE A 207 14.69 -7.90 1.33
CA ILE A 207 14.15 -6.62 1.80
C ILE A 207 13.21 -6.85 2.97
N SER A 208 12.24 -7.76 2.85
CA SER A 208 11.36 -8.14 3.97
C SER A 208 12.14 -8.88 5.07
N GLY A 209 13.07 -9.71 4.68
CA GLY A 209 13.90 -10.51 5.57
C GLY A 209 13.13 -11.65 6.23
N ALA A 210 13.34 -12.89 5.75
CA ALA A 210 12.63 -14.05 6.28
C ALA A 210 12.82 -14.20 7.80
N GLN A 211 14.06 -14.05 8.28
CA GLN A 211 14.39 -14.18 9.69
C GLN A 211 13.70 -13.11 10.56
N GLN A 212 13.72 -11.85 10.10
CA GLN A 212 13.08 -10.72 10.79
C GLN A 212 11.56 -10.89 10.82
N THR A 213 10.98 -11.34 9.69
CA THR A 213 9.53 -11.58 9.58
C THR A 213 9.10 -12.74 10.49
N MET A 214 9.85 -13.84 10.53
CA MET A 214 9.57 -14.98 11.42
C MET A 214 9.68 -14.62 12.91
N ALA A 215 10.60 -13.71 13.25
CA ALA A 215 10.79 -13.23 14.63
C ALA A 215 9.78 -12.14 15.02
N SER A 216 8.95 -11.66 14.10
CA SER A 216 7.97 -10.61 14.36
C SER A 216 6.68 -11.15 14.99
N ASN A 217 5.91 -10.23 15.59
CA ASN A 217 4.56 -10.53 16.10
C ASN A 217 3.45 -10.06 15.14
N TYR A 218 3.79 -9.70 13.89
CA TYR A 218 2.79 -9.35 12.89
C TYR A 218 2.01 -10.56 12.39
N ASP A 219 0.79 -10.34 11.95
CA ASP A 219 0.10 -11.27 11.06
C ASP A 219 0.76 -11.19 9.67
N VAL A 220 1.50 -12.22 9.30
CA VAL A 220 2.27 -12.24 8.04
C VAL A 220 1.41 -12.68 6.86
N ILE A 221 1.45 -11.90 5.78
CA ILE A 221 0.78 -12.20 4.52
C ILE A 221 1.85 -12.49 3.47
N ASN A 222 1.77 -13.68 2.88
CA ASN A 222 2.68 -14.07 1.81
C ASN A 222 2.29 -13.41 0.49
N THR A 223 3.13 -12.48 0.04
CA THR A 223 3.01 -11.75 -1.23
C THR A 223 4.30 -11.78 -2.03
N VAL A 224 5.08 -12.87 -1.89
CA VAL A 224 6.41 -12.97 -2.50
C VAL A 224 6.38 -12.68 -4.01
N ASN A 225 7.15 -11.68 -4.42
CA ASN A 225 7.13 -11.12 -5.77
C ASN A 225 7.59 -12.11 -6.86
N SER A 226 8.53 -12.99 -6.55
CA SER A 226 9.08 -13.95 -7.51
C SER A 226 8.05 -14.95 -8.06
N ILE A 227 6.90 -15.10 -7.39
CA ILE A 227 5.84 -16.04 -7.80
C ILE A 227 4.50 -15.32 -8.02
N LEU A 228 4.19 -14.30 -7.21
CA LEU A 228 2.86 -13.70 -7.12
C LEU A 228 2.75 -12.31 -7.77
N TYR A 229 3.81 -11.81 -8.41
CA TYR A 229 3.83 -10.49 -8.99
C TYR A 229 3.85 -10.56 -10.52
N THR A 230 2.95 -9.82 -11.15
CA THR A 230 2.89 -9.67 -12.61
C THR A 230 2.68 -8.21 -12.99
N VAL A 231 3.25 -7.80 -14.10
CA VAL A 231 3.05 -6.47 -14.67
C VAL A 231 2.59 -6.64 -16.12
N PRO A 232 1.36 -6.26 -16.45
CA PRO A 232 0.78 -6.49 -17.78
C PRO A 232 1.35 -5.50 -18.82
N THR A 233 2.67 -5.53 -19.01
CA THR A 233 3.39 -4.71 -19.98
C THR A 233 4.66 -5.41 -20.47
N THR A 234 4.99 -5.19 -21.73
CA THR A 234 6.21 -5.74 -22.35
C THR A 234 7.49 -4.99 -21.95
N ASN A 235 7.38 -3.89 -21.23
CA ASN A 235 8.52 -2.98 -20.94
C ASN A 235 9.07 -3.12 -19.52
N TYR A 236 8.63 -4.12 -18.78
CA TYR A 236 9.06 -4.38 -17.40
C TYR A 236 9.81 -5.70 -17.30
N SER A 237 10.70 -5.82 -16.31
CA SER A 237 11.45 -7.05 -16.05
C SER A 237 10.64 -8.17 -15.41
N PHE A 238 9.42 -7.86 -14.95
CA PHE A 238 8.50 -8.85 -14.39
C PHE A 238 7.64 -9.51 -15.48
N PRO A 239 7.20 -10.78 -15.28
CA PRO A 239 6.32 -11.45 -16.21
C PRO A 239 4.96 -10.74 -16.31
N ASP A 240 4.36 -10.80 -17.50
CA ASP A 240 3.03 -10.28 -17.78
C ASP A 240 1.90 -11.32 -17.56
N TYR A 241 2.27 -12.49 -17.06
CA TYR A 241 1.34 -13.58 -16.74
C TYR A 241 1.78 -14.37 -15.52
N PHE A 242 0.84 -15.01 -14.86
CA PHE A 242 1.11 -16.00 -13.81
C PHE A 242 1.43 -17.36 -14.42
N ASN A 243 2.57 -17.94 -14.06
CA ASN A 243 2.86 -19.33 -14.37
C ASN A 243 2.08 -20.25 -13.41
N LEU A 244 0.84 -20.55 -13.74
CA LEU A 244 -0.08 -21.31 -12.88
C LEU A 244 0.45 -22.70 -12.53
N GLN A 245 1.15 -23.36 -13.45
CA GLN A 245 1.76 -24.68 -13.18
C GLN A 245 2.87 -24.56 -12.14
N TYR A 246 3.74 -23.57 -12.30
CA TYR A 246 4.82 -23.32 -11.34
C TYR A 246 4.28 -22.95 -9.97
N MET A 247 3.28 -22.07 -9.92
CA MET A 247 2.60 -21.69 -8.67
C MET A 247 2.01 -22.92 -7.98
N TYR A 248 1.27 -23.74 -8.70
CA TYR A 248 0.65 -24.95 -8.13
C TYR A 248 1.68 -25.94 -7.54
N GLN A 249 2.83 -26.05 -8.16
CA GLN A 249 3.88 -26.98 -7.75
C GLN A 249 4.81 -26.44 -6.66
N ASN A 250 5.00 -25.12 -6.57
CA ASN A 250 6.07 -24.52 -5.78
C ASN A 250 5.60 -23.51 -4.74
N TRP A 251 4.41 -22.91 -4.90
CA TRP A 251 3.94 -21.93 -3.94
C TRP A 251 3.30 -22.60 -2.72
N GLN A 252 3.64 -22.08 -1.56
CA GLN A 252 3.04 -22.48 -0.28
C GLN A 252 2.60 -21.24 0.49
N VAL A 253 1.51 -21.33 1.23
CA VAL A 253 1.03 -20.24 2.09
C VAL A 253 2.08 -19.87 3.12
N ASN A 254 2.69 -20.88 3.73
CA ASN A 254 3.79 -20.70 4.67
C ASN A 254 5.13 -20.81 3.93
N VAL A 255 5.74 -19.67 3.64
CA VAL A 255 7.03 -19.57 2.93
C VAL A 255 8.24 -19.91 3.81
N PHE A 256 8.05 -20.13 5.11
CA PHE A 256 9.11 -20.36 6.10
C PHE A 256 9.30 -21.83 6.49
N ASN A 257 8.56 -22.74 5.87
CA ASN A 257 8.69 -24.18 6.09
C ASN A 257 9.73 -24.82 5.15
#